data_1a99845e870aedd4f137228e73b34180
#
_entry.id   1a99845e870aedd4f137228e73b34180
#
_cell.length_a   1.000
_cell.length_b   1.000
_cell.length_c   1.000
_cell.angle_alpha   90.00
_cell.angle_beta   90.00
_cell.angle_gamma   90.00
#
_symmetry.space_group_name_H-M   'P 1'
#
loop_
_entity.id
_entity.type
_entity.pdbx_description
1 polymer ?
#
loop_
_entity_poly.entity_id
_entity_poly.type
_entity_poly.pdbx_seq_one_letter_code
_entity_poly.pdbx_strand_id
1 'polypeptide(L)'
;MAKKQIDSRTERRVSAQPRLHQRARELQAYGTVNHALPLDLEEPVRVQVTNQLNQLLADTMTLRDLYKKCHWQVAGPTFYQLHLLFDKHYGEQNELVDSIAERIQLLGGVSLAMAADVAETTQIERPPRGREEVSVQLSRLIDAHQIIIQQTRPLARRAAELGDDGTNDLVISEVLRTNELQVWFLSEHLVDVPLVEARERSAAAAGAS
;
A
#
# COMPACT_ATOMS: atom_id res chain seq x y z
N MET A 1 10.30 -4.55 51.24
CA MET A 1 10.07 -5.84 50.52
C MET A 1 8.96 -5.61 49.49
N ALA A 2 9.28 -5.32 48.25
CA ALA A 2 8.31 -5.12 47.16
C ALA A 2 7.94 -6.48 46.58
N LYS A 3 6.67 -6.87 46.71
CA LYS A 3 6.14 -8.07 46.08
C LYS A 3 6.10 -7.84 44.57
N LYS A 4 6.91 -8.61 43.84
CA LYS A 4 6.88 -8.71 42.39
C LYS A 4 5.53 -9.31 42.00
N GLN A 5 4.64 -8.49 41.43
CA GLN A 5 3.38 -8.93 40.87
C GLN A 5 3.71 -9.69 39.59
N ILE A 6 3.60 -11.02 39.66
CA ILE A 6 3.77 -11.91 38.51
C ILE A 6 2.56 -11.67 37.60
N ASP A 7 2.83 -11.10 36.43
CA ASP A 7 1.84 -10.89 35.37
C ASP A 7 1.38 -12.28 34.87
N SER A 8 0.20 -12.72 35.31
CA SER A 8 -0.42 -13.97 34.92
C SER A 8 -1.12 -13.87 33.54
N ARG A 9 -0.48 -13.20 32.56
CA ARG A 9 -0.81 -13.45 31.17
C ARG A 9 -0.26 -14.81 30.79
N THR A 10 -0.90 -15.84 31.29
CA THR A 10 -0.68 -17.21 30.84
C THR A 10 -0.92 -17.22 29.32
N GLU A 11 0.17 -17.34 28.59
CA GLU A 11 0.21 -17.48 27.15
C GLU A 11 -0.78 -18.56 26.71
N ARG A 12 -1.95 -18.15 26.22
CA ARG A 12 -2.78 -19.03 25.41
C ARG A 12 -2.10 -19.19 24.05
N ARG A 13 -1.02 -19.93 24.02
CA ARG A 13 -0.43 -20.39 22.77
C ARG A 13 -1.41 -21.36 22.14
N VAL A 14 -1.98 -20.96 21.03
CA VAL A 14 -2.69 -21.90 20.17
C VAL A 14 -1.67 -22.97 19.78
N SER A 15 -1.99 -24.25 20.03
CA SER A 15 -1.11 -25.34 19.63
C SER A 15 -0.92 -25.30 18.10
N ALA A 16 0.32 -25.22 17.64
CA ALA A 16 0.67 -25.37 16.23
C ALA A 16 0.64 -26.83 15.76
N GLN A 17 0.29 -27.77 16.66
CA GLN A 17 0.17 -29.18 16.30
C GLN A 17 -1.04 -29.41 15.40
N PRO A 18 -0.88 -30.10 14.27
CA PRO A 18 -1.97 -30.37 13.36
C PRO A 18 -3.01 -31.28 14.02
N ARG A 19 -4.26 -31.00 13.69
CA ARG A 19 -5.36 -31.91 13.97
C ARG A 19 -5.41 -32.97 12.87
N LEU A 20 -5.89 -34.13 13.05
CA LEU A 20 -6.07 -35.14 12.00
C LEU A 20 -4.75 -35.70 11.38
N HIS A 21 -3.72 -35.90 12.18
CA HIS A 21 -2.47 -36.57 11.78
C HIS A 21 -1.63 -35.85 10.70
N GLN A 22 -1.89 -34.59 10.45
CA GLN A 22 -1.07 -33.77 9.52
C GLN A 22 0.31 -33.46 10.14
N ARG A 23 1.28 -33.15 9.30
CA ARG A 23 2.61 -32.73 9.77
C ARG A 23 2.65 -31.21 9.98
N ALA A 24 3.06 -30.78 11.19
CA ALA A 24 3.28 -29.37 11.51
C ALA A 24 4.62 -28.90 10.93
N ARG A 25 4.67 -28.55 9.62
CA ARG A 25 5.86 -28.00 8.96
C ARG A 25 5.46 -27.09 7.82
N GLU A 26 6.30 -26.12 7.54
CA GLU A 26 6.22 -25.38 6.29
C GLU A 26 6.49 -26.32 5.11
N LEU A 27 5.71 -26.21 4.05
CA LEU A 27 5.90 -26.93 2.81
C LEU A 27 6.79 -26.15 1.84
N GLN A 28 6.81 -24.84 1.96
CA GLN A 28 7.63 -23.91 1.18
C GLN A 28 8.10 -22.78 2.08
N ALA A 29 9.38 -22.48 2.09
CA ALA A 29 9.93 -21.37 2.87
C ALA A 29 9.65 -20.03 2.18
N TYR A 30 9.45 -18.96 2.98
CA TYR A 30 9.38 -17.60 2.47
C TYR A 30 10.66 -17.25 1.69
N GLY A 31 10.53 -16.48 0.61
CA GLY A 31 11.65 -16.09 -0.27
C GLY A 31 12.06 -17.17 -1.28
N THR A 32 11.35 -18.30 -1.35
CA THR A 32 11.56 -19.34 -2.36
C THR A 32 10.41 -19.38 -3.38
N VAL A 33 10.63 -20.04 -4.51
CA VAL A 33 9.60 -20.27 -5.54
C VAL A 33 9.40 -21.76 -5.80
N ASN A 34 8.18 -22.14 -6.15
CA ASN A 34 7.86 -23.50 -6.54
C ASN A 34 8.40 -23.79 -7.95
N HIS A 35 9.33 -24.73 -8.07
CA HIS A 35 9.98 -25.10 -9.32
C HIS A 35 9.05 -25.86 -10.29
N ALA A 36 7.99 -26.49 -9.79
CA ALA A 36 7.14 -27.35 -10.59
C ALA A 36 6.13 -26.60 -11.47
N LEU A 37 6.02 -25.27 -11.35
CA LEU A 37 5.10 -24.47 -12.16
C LEU A 37 5.67 -24.22 -13.57
N PRO A 38 4.95 -24.64 -14.64
CA PRO A 38 5.39 -24.49 -16.04
C PRO A 38 5.08 -23.07 -16.55
N LEU A 39 5.86 -22.06 -16.14
CA LEU A 39 5.58 -20.65 -16.40
C LEU A 39 6.44 -20.05 -17.53
N ASP A 40 7.39 -20.80 -18.08
CA ASP A 40 8.37 -20.31 -19.06
C ASP A 40 9.13 -19.06 -18.58
N LEU A 41 9.38 -19.00 -17.26
CA LEU A 41 10.18 -17.99 -16.58
C LEU A 41 11.21 -18.68 -15.70
N GLU A 42 12.47 -18.32 -15.87
CA GLU A 42 13.57 -18.87 -15.09
C GLU A 42 13.41 -18.61 -13.59
N GLU A 43 13.81 -19.60 -12.79
CA GLU A 43 13.69 -19.52 -11.33
C GLU A 43 14.33 -18.26 -10.72
N PRO A 44 15.58 -17.85 -11.09
CA PRO A 44 16.19 -16.65 -10.54
C PRO A 44 15.38 -15.38 -10.81
N VAL A 45 14.71 -15.30 -11.97
CA VAL A 45 13.81 -14.21 -12.34
C VAL A 45 12.61 -14.19 -11.38
N ARG A 46 11.96 -15.34 -11.18
CA ARG A 46 10.81 -15.47 -10.30
C ARG A 46 11.15 -15.12 -8.84
N VAL A 47 12.29 -15.59 -8.33
CA VAL A 47 12.78 -15.24 -6.98
C VAL A 47 13.01 -13.74 -6.85
N GLN A 48 13.69 -13.13 -7.83
CA GLN A 48 13.93 -11.68 -7.79
C GLN A 48 12.64 -10.87 -7.79
N VAL A 49 11.72 -11.20 -8.71
CA VAL A 49 10.44 -10.46 -8.87
C VAL A 49 9.54 -10.66 -7.65
N THR A 50 9.41 -11.88 -7.13
CA THR A 50 8.57 -12.13 -5.93
C THR A 50 9.09 -11.41 -4.69
N ASN A 51 10.40 -11.27 -4.51
CA ASN A 51 10.96 -10.49 -3.41
C ASN A 51 10.62 -9.00 -3.53
N GLN A 52 10.71 -8.43 -4.73
CA GLN A 52 10.33 -7.03 -4.98
C GLN A 52 8.82 -6.81 -4.82
N LEU A 53 7.99 -7.76 -5.27
CA LEU A 53 6.55 -7.71 -5.08
C LEU A 53 6.15 -7.83 -3.60
N ASN A 54 6.87 -8.62 -2.79
CA ASN A 54 6.62 -8.70 -1.35
C ASN A 54 6.93 -7.38 -0.63
N GLN A 55 7.97 -6.65 -1.04
CA GLN A 55 8.22 -5.30 -0.53
C GLN A 55 7.08 -4.35 -0.92
N LEU A 56 6.68 -4.35 -2.19
CA LEU A 56 5.57 -3.56 -2.67
C LEU A 56 4.24 -3.92 -1.98
N LEU A 57 4.01 -5.21 -1.71
CA LEU A 57 2.84 -5.71 -0.98
C LEU A 57 2.78 -5.15 0.45
N ALA A 58 3.90 -5.20 1.18
CA ALA A 58 3.99 -4.69 2.55
C ALA A 58 3.66 -3.18 2.61
N ASP A 59 4.19 -2.40 1.67
CA ASP A 59 3.95 -0.96 1.61
C ASP A 59 2.52 -0.64 1.18
N THR A 60 1.95 -1.40 0.22
CA THR A 60 0.55 -1.26 -0.19
C THR A 60 -0.42 -1.61 0.94
N MET A 61 -0.15 -2.68 1.72
CA MET A 61 -0.93 -3.02 2.91
C MET A 61 -0.86 -1.91 3.97
N THR A 62 0.31 -1.33 4.17
CA THR A 62 0.50 -0.22 5.13
C THR A 62 -0.24 1.03 4.67
N LEU A 63 -0.17 1.40 3.39
CA LEU A 63 -0.92 2.53 2.83
C LEU A 63 -2.43 2.29 2.94
N ARG A 64 -2.92 1.09 2.61
CA ARG A 64 -4.33 0.72 2.78
C ARG A 64 -4.80 0.98 4.22
N ASP A 65 -4.05 0.50 5.20
CA ASP A 65 -4.41 0.65 6.61
C ASP A 65 -4.27 2.11 7.09
N LEU A 66 -3.32 2.87 6.51
CA LEU A 66 -3.20 4.31 6.75
C LEU A 66 -4.43 5.07 6.26
N TYR A 67 -4.97 4.74 5.08
CA TYR A 67 -6.24 5.29 4.60
C TYR A 67 -7.38 5.01 5.57
N LYS A 68 -7.48 3.80 6.10
CA LYS A 68 -8.54 3.46 7.05
C LYS A 68 -8.38 4.18 8.39
N LYS A 69 -7.14 4.37 8.85
CA LYS A 69 -6.85 5.23 10.00
C LYS A 69 -7.30 6.66 9.76
N CYS A 70 -6.95 7.26 8.62
CA CYS A 70 -7.34 8.61 8.25
C CYS A 70 -8.87 8.74 8.11
N HIS A 71 -9.53 7.80 7.47
CA HIS A 71 -10.99 7.73 7.35
C HIS A 71 -11.69 7.81 8.72
N TRP A 72 -11.21 7.08 9.73
CA TRP A 72 -11.80 7.12 11.07
C TRP A 72 -11.46 8.39 11.85
N GLN A 73 -10.35 9.04 11.55
CA GLN A 73 -9.79 10.12 12.35
C GLN A 73 -9.94 11.52 11.74
N VAL A 74 -10.30 11.64 10.47
CA VAL A 74 -10.54 12.93 9.82
C VAL A 74 -11.65 13.72 10.53
N ALA A 75 -11.49 15.05 10.63
CA ALA A 75 -12.45 15.94 11.28
C ALA A 75 -12.34 17.34 10.69
N GLY A 76 -13.35 18.18 10.92
CA GLY A 76 -13.35 19.58 10.51
C GLY A 76 -14.22 19.87 9.29
N PRO A 77 -14.05 21.03 8.65
CA PRO A 77 -14.94 21.50 7.58
C PRO A 77 -15.01 20.57 6.35
N THR A 78 -13.92 19.85 6.07
CA THR A 78 -13.81 18.91 4.94
C THR A 78 -14.08 17.47 5.33
N PHE A 79 -14.66 17.21 6.51
CA PHE A 79 -14.87 15.87 7.06
C PHE A 79 -15.58 14.94 6.07
N TYR A 80 -16.74 15.34 5.56
CA TYR A 80 -17.58 14.47 4.76
C TYR A 80 -16.88 14.03 3.47
N GLN A 81 -16.30 14.98 2.74
CA GLN A 81 -15.61 14.72 1.48
C GLN A 81 -14.41 13.82 1.67
N LEU A 82 -13.57 14.11 2.65
CA LEU A 82 -12.36 13.33 2.91
C LEU A 82 -12.65 11.96 3.53
N HIS A 83 -13.67 11.87 4.37
CA HIS A 83 -14.12 10.59 4.92
C HIS A 83 -14.52 9.61 3.80
N LEU A 84 -15.29 10.07 2.82
CA LEU A 84 -15.69 9.27 1.67
C LEU A 84 -14.52 8.98 0.71
N LEU A 85 -13.65 9.99 0.47
CA LEU A 85 -12.49 9.83 -0.39
C LEU A 85 -11.52 8.79 0.18
N PHE A 86 -11.22 8.85 1.47
CA PHE A 86 -10.32 7.89 2.12
C PHE A 86 -10.89 6.47 2.12
N ASP A 87 -12.20 6.31 2.26
CA ASP A 87 -12.84 4.99 2.17
C ASP A 87 -12.79 4.41 0.75
N LYS A 88 -13.02 5.26 -0.26
CA LYS A 88 -12.85 4.88 -1.67
C LYS A 88 -11.42 4.43 -1.95
N HIS A 89 -10.43 5.24 -1.56
CA HIS A 89 -9.01 4.90 -1.78
C HIS A 89 -8.58 3.66 -1.00
N TYR A 90 -9.11 3.45 0.22
CA TYR A 90 -8.92 2.21 0.96
C TYR A 90 -9.39 0.99 0.15
N GLY A 91 -10.58 1.05 -0.44
CA GLY A 91 -11.10 -0.03 -1.28
C GLY A 91 -10.20 -0.33 -2.47
N GLU A 92 -9.77 0.70 -3.20
CA GLU A 92 -8.87 0.56 -4.34
C GLU A 92 -7.50 -0.01 -3.93
N GLN A 93 -6.92 0.42 -2.81
CA GLN A 93 -5.68 -0.15 -2.29
C GLN A 93 -5.86 -1.61 -1.83
N ASN A 94 -7.04 -1.98 -1.32
CA ASN A 94 -7.31 -3.37 -0.93
C ASN A 94 -7.38 -4.31 -2.15
N GLU A 95 -7.89 -3.85 -3.28
CA GLU A 95 -7.85 -4.58 -4.55
C GLU A 95 -6.40 -4.78 -5.03
N LEU A 96 -5.56 -3.72 -4.93
CA LEU A 96 -4.13 -3.84 -5.28
C LEU A 96 -3.38 -4.81 -4.37
N VAL A 97 -3.68 -4.84 -3.07
CA VAL A 97 -3.10 -5.82 -2.13
C VAL A 97 -3.36 -7.24 -2.61
N ASP A 98 -4.58 -7.55 -3.01
CA ASP A 98 -4.96 -8.87 -3.49
C ASP A 98 -4.26 -9.22 -4.80
N SER A 99 -4.32 -8.33 -5.79
CA SER A 99 -3.67 -8.51 -7.10
C SER A 99 -2.15 -8.74 -6.97
N ILE A 100 -1.45 -7.97 -6.10
CA ILE A 100 -0.02 -8.15 -5.88
C ILE A 100 0.27 -9.49 -5.18
N ALA A 101 -0.50 -9.83 -4.15
CA ALA A 101 -0.34 -11.09 -3.42
C ALA A 101 -0.58 -12.30 -4.33
N GLU A 102 -1.63 -12.28 -5.15
CA GLU A 102 -1.91 -13.32 -6.14
C GLU A 102 -0.81 -13.41 -7.21
N ARG A 103 -0.26 -12.27 -7.68
CA ARG A 103 0.86 -12.30 -8.63
C ARG A 103 2.08 -13.00 -8.05
N ILE A 104 2.41 -12.81 -6.78
CA ILE A 104 3.47 -13.55 -6.09
C ILE A 104 3.19 -15.06 -6.13
N GLN A 105 1.95 -15.47 -5.83
CA GLN A 105 1.55 -16.88 -5.87
C GLN A 105 1.60 -17.45 -7.30
N LEU A 106 1.16 -16.69 -8.29
CA LEU A 106 1.24 -17.08 -9.72
C LEU A 106 2.69 -17.33 -10.16
N LEU A 107 3.66 -16.57 -9.63
CA LEU A 107 5.08 -16.80 -9.87
C LEU A 107 5.67 -17.97 -9.05
N GLY A 108 4.85 -18.63 -8.24
CA GLY A 108 5.24 -19.73 -7.38
C GLY A 108 5.91 -19.29 -6.08
N GLY A 109 5.85 -18.02 -5.74
CA GLY A 109 6.39 -17.45 -4.48
C GLY A 109 5.46 -17.64 -3.29
N VAL A 110 5.84 -17.06 -2.17
CA VAL A 110 5.04 -16.98 -0.94
C VAL A 110 4.81 -15.51 -0.61
N SER A 111 3.55 -15.07 -0.63
CA SER A 111 3.19 -13.69 -0.25
C SER A 111 3.17 -13.54 1.26
N LEU A 112 3.75 -12.44 1.78
CA LEU A 112 3.58 -12.06 3.18
C LEU A 112 2.11 -11.63 3.44
N ALA A 113 1.63 -11.84 4.68
CA ALA A 113 0.23 -11.56 4.99
C ALA A 113 0.00 -11.04 6.41
N MET A 114 0.82 -11.42 7.38
CA MET A 114 0.56 -11.11 8.77
C MET A 114 1.03 -9.71 9.14
N ALA A 115 0.27 -9.03 10.00
CA ALA A 115 0.57 -7.65 10.43
C ALA A 115 1.99 -7.46 11.01
N ALA A 116 2.55 -8.48 11.66
CA ALA A 116 3.92 -8.44 12.16
C ALA A 116 4.93 -8.39 11.01
N ASP A 117 4.75 -9.26 10.00
CA ASP A 117 5.64 -9.33 8.83
C ASP A 117 5.55 -8.04 8.00
N VAL A 118 4.34 -7.48 7.85
CA VAL A 118 4.11 -6.18 7.21
C VAL A 118 4.87 -5.08 7.95
N ALA A 119 4.74 -5.02 9.28
CA ALA A 119 5.37 -3.98 10.09
C ALA A 119 6.91 -4.06 10.08
N GLU A 120 7.48 -5.25 9.90
CA GLU A 120 8.92 -5.47 9.79
C GLU A 120 9.47 -5.16 8.39
N THR A 121 8.61 -5.23 7.36
CA THR A 121 9.02 -5.12 5.95
C THR A 121 8.75 -3.74 5.36
N THR A 122 7.65 -3.09 5.75
CA THR A 122 7.23 -1.81 5.15
C THR A 122 8.27 -0.70 5.32
N GLN A 123 8.42 0.13 4.29
CA GLN A 123 9.23 1.35 4.30
C GLN A 123 8.41 2.59 4.72
N ILE A 124 7.09 2.46 4.83
CA ILE A 124 6.21 3.54 5.23
C ILE A 124 6.28 3.71 6.74
N GLU A 125 6.68 4.90 7.18
CA GLU A 125 6.82 5.21 8.59
C GLU A 125 5.45 5.11 9.31
N ARG A 126 5.47 4.48 10.49
CA ARG A 126 4.28 4.37 11.32
C ARG A 126 3.86 5.74 11.85
N PRO A 127 2.62 6.21 11.57
CA PRO A 127 2.12 7.46 12.11
C PRO A 127 1.83 7.37 13.61
N PRO A 128 1.72 8.52 14.30
CA PRO A 128 1.23 8.56 15.66
C PRO A 128 -0.14 7.88 15.81
N ARG A 129 -0.41 7.31 16.99
CA ARG A 129 -1.71 6.65 17.24
C ARG A 129 -2.86 7.66 17.34
N GLY A 130 -2.56 8.87 17.76
CA GLY A 130 -3.53 9.94 17.96
C GLY A 130 -4.04 10.53 16.65
N ARG A 131 -5.01 11.43 16.79
CA ARG A 131 -5.56 12.20 15.69
C ARG A 131 -4.60 13.32 15.31
N GLU A 132 -4.38 13.51 14.02
CA GLU A 132 -3.56 14.59 13.45
C GLU A 132 -4.46 15.56 12.67
N GLU A 133 -3.94 16.75 12.38
CA GLU A 133 -4.60 17.71 11.51
C GLU A 133 -4.79 17.14 10.09
N VAL A 134 -5.80 17.61 9.38
CA VAL A 134 -6.14 17.11 8.04
C VAL A 134 -4.99 17.27 7.07
N SER A 135 -4.33 18.43 7.05
CA SER A 135 -3.18 18.68 6.18
C SER A 135 -2.01 17.72 6.44
N VAL A 136 -1.79 17.34 7.68
CA VAL A 136 -0.77 16.34 8.07
C VAL A 136 -1.18 14.95 7.61
N GLN A 137 -2.45 14.57 7.78
CA GLN A 137 -2.96 13.28 7.28
C GLN A 137 -2.81 13.15 5.76
N LEU A 138 -3.15 14.21 5.01
CA LEU A 138 -3.00 14.26 3.55
C LEU A 138 -1.52 14.14 3.14
N SER A 139 -0.62 14.88 3.79
CA SER A 139 0.82 14.83 3.52
C SER A 139 1.40 13.44 3.76
N ARG A 140 1.02 12.77 4.86
CA ARG A 140 1.47 11.39 5.13
C ARG A 140 0.99 10.39 4.09
N LEU A 141 -0.24 10.54 3.59
CA LEU A 141 -0.75 9.70 2.52
C LEU A 141 0.03 9.93 1.21
N ILE A 142 0.33 11.19 0.88
CA ILE A 142 1.13 11.53 -0.31
C ILE A 142 2.55 10.96 -0.19
N ASP A 143 3.20 11.09 0.96
CA ASP A 143 4.54 10.53 1.21
C ASP A 143 4.54 8.99 1.07
N ALA A 144 3.50 8.33 1.59
CA ALA A 144 3.34 6.88 1.44
C ALA A 144 3.15 6.47 -0.02
N HIS A 145 2.35 7.20 -0.79
CA HIS A 145 2.23 6.99 -2.24
C HIS A 145 3.56 7.18 -2.96
N GLN A 146 4.34 8.21 -2.57
CA GLN A 146 5.64 8.47 -3.17
C GLN A 146 6.58 7.27 -3.02
N ILE A 147 6.61 6.63 -1.86
CA ILE A 147 7.40 5.41 -1.61
C ILE A 147 6.98 4.30 -2.59
N ILE A 148 5.67 4.04 -2.72
CA ILE A 148 5.14 3.02 -3.64
C ILE A 148 5.49 3.35 -5.10
N ILE A 149 5.28 4.58 -5.55
CA ILE A 149 5.57 5.01 -6.93
C ILE A 149 7.08 4.88 -7.23
N GLN A 150 7.95 5.20 -6.27
CA GLN A 150 9.41 5.05 -6.42
C GLN A 150 9.85 3.60 -6.59
N GLN A 151 9.16 2.65 -5.95
CA GLN A 151 9.41 1.21 -6.12
C GLN A 151 8.82 0.66 -7.42
N THR A 152 7.64 1.12 -7.78
CA THR A 152 6.85 0.63 -8.91
C THR A 152 7.57 0.80 -10.25
N ARG A 153 8.15 1.99 -10.50
CA ARG A 153 8.81 2.30 -11.79
C ARG A 153 10.04 1.44 -12.10
N PRO A 154 10.99 1.24 -11.17
CA PRO A 154 12.12 0.34 -11.42
C PRO A 154 11.69 -1.12 -11.48
N LEU A 155 10.69 -1.55 -10.68
CA LEU A 155 10.17 -2.91 -10.74
C LEU A 155 9.55 -3.22 -12.12
N ALA A 156 8.73 -2.31 -12.66
CA ALA A 156 8.13 -2.46 -13.98
C ALA A 156 9.19 -2.62 -15.08
N ARG A 157 10.21 -1.73 -15.10
CA ARG A 157 11.31 -1.84 -16.06
C ARG A 157 12.05 -3.17 -15.92
N ARG A 158 12.34 -3.56 -14.69
CA ARG A 158 13.07 -4.79 -14.42
C ARG A 158 12.27 -6.03 -14.82
N ALA A 159 10.97 -6.07 -14.57
CA ALA A 159 10.10 -7.15 -15.00
C ALA A 159 10.10 -7.29 -16.54
N ALA A 160 9.96 -6.17 -17.27
CA ALA A 160 10.03 -6.18 -18.74
C ALA A 160 11.39 -6.66 -19.26
N GLU A 161 12.52 -6.21 -18.69
CA GLU A 161 13.87 -6.67 -19.06
C GLU A 161 14.05 -8.18 -18.86
N LEU A 162 13.38 -8.76 -17.87
CA LEU A 162 13.46 -10.15 -17.51
C LEU A 162 12.42 -11.03 -18.24
N GLY A 163 11.55 -10.45 -19.09
CA GLY A 163 10.49 -11.14 -19.81
C GLY A 163 9.26 -11.46 -18.95
N ASP A 164 9.13 -10.87 -17.77
CA ASP A 164 7.94 -11.00 -16.92
C ASP A 164 6.91 -9.93 -17.27
N ASP A 165 6.29 -10.06 -18.43
CA ASP A 165 5.29 -9.14 -18.95
C ASP A 165 4.07 -9.02 -18.03
N GLY A 166 3.67 -10.10 -17.37
CA GLY A 166 2.52 -10.11 -16.48
C GLY A 166 2.75 -9.28 -15.21
N THR A 167 3.97 -9.27 -14.65
CA THR A 167 4.31 -8.37 -13.56
C THR A 167 4.46 -6.93 -14.06
N ASN A 168 5.08 -6.72 -15.22
CA ASN A 168 5.18 -5.39 -15.82
C ASN A 168 3.80 -4.75 -16.02
N ASP A 169 2.85 -5.50 -16.60
CA ASP A 169 1.49 -5.01 -16.86
C ASP A 169 0.75 -4.67 -15.55
N LEU A 170 0.70 -5.60 -14.58
CA LEU A 170 0.09 -5.37 -13.27
C LEU A 170 0.62 -4.09 -12.61
N VAL A 171 1.95 -3.98 -12.58
CA VAL A 171 2.63 -2.89 -11.87
C VAL A 171 2.38 -1.53 -12.54
N ILE A 172 2.34 -1.46 -13.88
CA ILE A 172 2.06 -0.22 -14.61
C ILE A 172 0.56 0.07 -14.66
N SER A 173 -0.24 -0.90 -15.05
CA SER A 173 -1.64 -0.68 -15.41
C SER A 173 -2.54 -0.51 -14.19
N GLU A 174 -2.21 -1.18 -13.08
CA GLU A 174 -3.00 -1.14 -11.87
C GLU A 174 -2.29 -0.33 -10.76
N VAL A 175 -1.10 -0.77 -10.32
CA VAL A 175 -0.47 -0.17 -9.14
C VAL A 175 -0.06 1.28 -9.40
N LEU A 176 0.70 1.54 -10.46
CA LEU A 176 1.22 2.89 -10.73
C LEU A 176 0.09 3.88 -11.00
N ARG A 177 -0.82 3.55 -11.91
CA ARG A 177 -1.91 4.45 -12.32
C ARG A 177 -2.86 4.77 -11.18
N THR A 178 -3.21 3.79 -10.35
CA THR A 178 -4.07 4.01 -9.17
C THR A 178 -3.39 4.93 -8.16
N ASN A 179 -2.09 4.71 -7.87
CA ASN A 179 -1.35 5.55 -6.94
C ASN A 179 -1.17 6.98 -7.47
N GLU A 180 -0.89 7.17 -8.77
CA GLU A 180 -0.80 8.51 -9.37
C GLU A 180 -2.14 9.25 -9.33
N LEU A 181 -3.25 8.55 -9.61
CA LEU A 181 -4.60 9.12 -9.51
C LEU A 181 -4.89 9.58 -8.07
N GLN A 182 -4.61 8.73 -7.08
CA GLN A 182 -4.86 9.04 -5.68
C GLN A 182 -3.98 10.20 -5.18
N VAL A 183 -2.72 10.29 -5.60
CA VAL A 183 -1.85 11.45 -5.33
C VAL A 183 -2.47 12.74 -5.86
N TRP A 184 -2.98 12.73 -7.09
CA TRP A 184 -3.65 13.91 -7.64
C TRP A 184 -4.83 14.34 -6.77
N PHE A 185 -5.75 13.42 -6.45
CA PHE A 185 -6.91 13.74 -5.60
C PHE A 185 -6.51 14.30 -4.23
N LEU A 186 -5.49 13.74 -3.58
CA LEU A 186 -5.02 14.21 -2.28
C LEU A 186 -4.39 15.59 -2.38
N SER A 187 -3.58 15.83 -3.43
CA SER A 187 -2.85 17.09 -3.62
C SER A 187 -3.78 18.27 -3.83
N GLU A 188 -4.92 18.08 -4.52
CA GLU A 188 -5.92 19.14 -4.72
C GLU A 188 -6.55 19.65 -3.41
N HIS A 189 -6.50 18.86 -2.34
CA HIS A 189 -6.94 19.29 -1.01
C HIS A 189 -5.90 20.14 -0.26
N LEU A 190 -4.67 20.26 -0.77
CA LEU A 190 -3.58 21.05 -0.19
C LEU A 190 -3.32 22.36 -0.94
N VAL A 191 -4.11 22.65 -1.96
CA VAL A 191 -3.97 23.89 -2.74
C VAL A 191 -4.64 25.04 -1.98
N ASP A 192 -3.86 26.07 -1.68
CA ASP A 192 -4.34 27.26 -0.93
C ASP A 192 -4.93 28.36 -1.83
N VAL A 193 -4.68 28.30 -3.14
CA VAL A 193 -5.13 29.30 -4.10
C VAL A 193 -5.85 28.62 -5.27
N PRO A 194 -6.82 29.30 -5.93
CA PRO A 194 -7.45 28.76 -7.13
C PRO A 194 -6.44 28.48 -8.23
N LEU A 195 -6.47 27.30 -8.83
CA LEU A 195 -5.58 26.93 -9.96
C LEU A 195 -5.85 27.76 -11.22
N VAL A 196 -7.02 28.39 -11.30
CA VAL A 196 -7.43 29.26 -12.40
C VAL A 196 -7.79 30.63 -11.83
N GLU A 197 -7.00 31.63 -12.12
CA GLU A 197 -7.37 33.03 -11.85
C GLU A 197 -8.43 33.46 -12.88
N ALA A 198 -9.63 33.81 -12.39
CA ALA A 198 -10.62 34.47 -13.21
C ALA A 198 -10.04 35.83 -13.63
N ARG A 199 -9.74 36.05 -14.92
CA ARG A 199 -9.38 37.35 -15.41
C ARG A 199 -10.54 38.31 -15.14
N GLU A 200 -10.35 39.26 -14.25
CA GLU A 200 -11.27 40.37 -14.11
C GLU A 200 -11.42 41.05 -15.50
N ARG A 201 -12.60 41.02 -16.03
CA ARG A 201 -12.90 41.85 -17.21
C ARG A 201 -12.74 43.30 -16.79
N SER A 202 -11.66 43.93 -17.25
CA SER A 202 -11.44 45.34 -17.08
C SER A 202 -12.69 46.08 -17.56
N ALA A 203 -13.35 46.78 -16.65
CA ALA A 203 -14.51 47.66 -16.91
C ALA A 203 -14.09 48.97 -17.62
N ALA A 204 -13.06 48.97 -18.44
CA ALA A 204 -12.49 50.12 -19.10
C ALA A 204 -12.90 50.21 -20.59
N ALA A 205 -14.17 50.05 -20.92
CA ALA A 205 -14.65 50.31 -22.29
C ALA A 205 -16.13 50.76 -22.32
N ALA A 206 -16.58 51.54 -21.34
CA ALA A 206 -17.92 52.13 -21.36
C ALA A 206 -17.84 53.61 -20.97
N GLY A 207 -17.11 54.40 -21.69
CA GLY A 207 -16.97 55.84 -21.42
C GLY A 207 -16.37 56.59 -22.58
N ALA A 208 -16.87 56.40 -23.80
CA ALA A 208 -16.62 57.31 -24.92
C ALA A 208 -17.81 57.29 -25.88
N SER A 209 -18.77 58.17 -25.59
CA SER A 209 -19.76 58.68 -26.54
C SER A 209 -20.09 60.12 -26.16
#